data_48c11da649b456a8eb4ee2eb60bd6dea
#
_entry.id   48c11da649b456a8eb4ee2eb60bd6dea
#
_cell.length_a   1.000
_cell.length_b   1.000
_cell.length_c   1.000
_cell.angle_alpha   90.00
_cell.angle_beta   90.00
_cell.angle_gamma   90.00
#
_symmetry.space_group_name_H-M   'P 1'
#
loop_
_entity.id
_entity.type
_entity.pdbx_description
1 polymer ?
#
loop_
_entity_poly.entity_id
_entity_poly.type
_entity_poly.pdbx_seq_one_letter_code
_entity_poly.pdbx_strand_id
1 'polypeptide(L)'
;MLVVSIRVEDYNMHRVLVNNGNSMDILYYPAFQQMGIDRERLILTNAPFVGFGGTRVFPLGAVTISVMVGDYPQQITKDVTFLVVDYSFTYNAILGRPTLNSWKAVTSTYHLMIKFPTDYGVGELRKNQVAARECYVAMMEMDDHLYAMNIEEHWMATKPVEKLEEILLDDCKLDQTTKIGTLANPAVH
;
A
#
# COMPACT_ATOMS: atom_id res chain seq x y z
N MET A 1 -0.17 1.77 -11.57
CA MET A 1 -0.17 0.63 -10.63
C MET A 1 0.80 -0.43 -11.14
N LEU A 2 1.69 -0.93 -10.31
CA LEU A 2 2.71 -1.92 -10.66
C LEU A 2 2.35 -3.25 -10.00
N VAL A 3 1.86 -4.19 -10.79
CA VAL A 3 1.49 -5.56 -10.38
C VAL A 3 2.49 -6.52 -11.00
N VAL A 4 3.06 -7.38 -10.19
CA VAL A 4 4.14 -8.31 -10.58
C VAL A 4 3.81 -9.74 -10.18
N SER A 5 4.60 -10.67 -10.69
CA SER A 5 4.64 -12.06 -10.24
C SER A 5 6.00 -12.34 -9.62
N ILE A 6 6.02 -13.02 -8.47
CA ILE A 6 7.23 -13.34 -7.71
C ILE A 6 7.22 -14.81 -7.33
N ARG A 7 8.39 -15.37 -7.00
CA ARG A 7 8.48 -16.69 -6.41
C ARG A 7 8.53 -16.56 -4.88
N VAL A 8 7.63 -17.26 -4.21
CA VAL A 8 7.54 -17.30 -2.74
C VAL A 8 7.67 -18.76 -2.32
N GLU A 9 8.81 -19.12 -1.70
CA GLU A 9 9.20 -20.51 -1.45
C GLU A 9 9.08 -21.33 -2.76
N ASP A 10 8.24 -22.36 -2.80
CA ASP A 10 8.02 -23.23 -3.95
C ASP A 10 6.86 -22.78 -4.86
N TYR A 11 6.25 -21.62 -4.57
CA TYR A 11 5.07 -21.13 -5.27
C TYR A 11 5.38 -19.94 -6.17
N ASN A 12 4.76 -19.89 -7.34
CA ASN A 12 4.69 -18.68 -8.16
C ASN A 12 3.46 -17.86 -7.74
N MET A 13 3.70 -16.76 -7.06
CA MET A 13 2.62 -15.86 -6.63
C MET A 13 2.40 -14.77 -7.68
N HIS A 14 1.22 -14.75 -8.24
CA HIS A 14 0.75 -13.70 -9.15
C HIS A 14 -0.03 -12.63 -8.36
N ARG A 15 -0.39 -11.53 -9.04
CA ARG A 15 -1.18 -10.43 -8.45
C ARG A 15 -0.55 -9.83 -7.20
N VAL A 16 0.75 -9.59 -7.26
CA VAL A 16 1.49 -8.92 -6.18
C VAL A 16 1.59 -7.43 -6.51
N LEU A 17 0.96 -6.60 -5.70
CA LEU A 17 1.01 -5.15 -5.83
C LEU A 17 2.31 -4.62 -5.22
N VAL A 18 3.02 -3.80 -5.97
CA VAL A 18 4.16 -3.03 -5.45
C VAL A 18 3.69 -1.64 -5.07
N ASN A 19 3.81 -1.30 -3.79
CA ASN A 19 3.34 -0.04 -3.23
C ASN A 19 4.39 0.59 -2.30
N ASN A 20 5.19 1.50 -2.83
CA ASN A 20 6.20 2.22 -2.06
C ASN A 20 5.63 3.23 -1.04
N GLY A 21 4.34 3.51 -1.08
CA GLY A 21 3.63 4.27 -0.04
C GLY A 21 3.28 3.43 1.20
N ASN A 22 3.26 2.10 1.07
CA ASN A 22 2.90 1.23 2.18
C ASN A 22 4.08 1.01 3.15
N SER A 23 3.81 1.13 4.44
CA SER A 23 4.82 0.94 5.50
C SER A 23 5.05 -0.52 5.90
N MET A 24 4.27 -1.44 5.36
CA MET A 24 4.30 -2.87 5.69
C MET A 24 4.15 -3.72 4.43
N ASP A 25 4.61 -4.96 4.51
CA ASP A 25 4.33 -6.00 3.50
C ASP A 25 3.10 -6.78 3.96
N ILE A 26 2.14 -7.00 3.07
CA ILE A 26 0.86 -7.63 3.39
C ILE A 26 0.69 -8.89 2.55
N LEU A 27 0.23 -9.96 3.19
CA LEU A 27 -0.19 -11.19 2.53
C LEU A 27 -1.66 -11.43 2.87
N TYR A 28 -2.49 -11.55 1.86
CA TYR A 28 -3.91 -11.81 2.08
C TYR A 28 -4.13 -13.29 2.42
N TYR A 29 -5.01 -13.53 3.38
CA TYR A 29 -5.24 -14.86 3.94
C TYR A 29 -5.61 -15.94 2.91
N PRO A 30 -6.44 -15.67 1.88
CA PRO A 30 -6.70 -16.64 0.83
C PRO A 30 -5.42 -17.14 0.12
N ALA A 31 -4.46 -16.24 -0.14
CA ALA A 31 -3.18 -16.61 -0.74
C ALA A 31 -2.30 -17.40 0.23
N PHE A 32 -2.28 -17.02 1.52
CA PHE A 32 -1.60 -17.75 2.58
C PHE A 32 -2.12 -19.20 2.69
N GLN A 33 -3.45 -19.38 2.67
CA GLN A 33 -4.07 -20.73 2.68
C GLN A 33 -3.72 -21.54 1.43
N GLN A 34 -3.76 -20.91 0.26
CA GLN A 34 -3.47 -21.58 -1.01
C GLN A 34 -2.03 -22.08 -1.10
N MET A 35 -1.10 -21.41 -0.44
CA MET A 35 0.29 -21.86 -0.32
C MET A 35 0.49 -23.00 0.69
N GLY A 36 -0.56 -23.41 1.42
CA GLY A 36 -0.47 -24.49 2.39
C GLY A 36 0.50 -24.21 3.55
N ILE A 37 0.78 -22.94 3.83
CA ILE A 37 1.65 -22.54 4.92
C ILE A 37 0.96 -22.83 6.24
N ASP A 38 1.67 -23.51 7.15
CA ASP A 38 1.12 -23.84 8.45
C ASP A 38 0.80 -22.58 9.27
N ARG A 39 -0.38 -22.54 9.87
CA ARG A 39 -0.80 -21.46 10.75
C ARG A 39 0.09 -21.34 11.99
N GLU A 40 0.73 -22.39 12.41
CA GLU A 40 1.70 -22.38 13.53
C GLU A 40 2.93 -21.50 13.24
N ARG A 41 3.21 -21.23 11.96
CA ARG A 41 4.26 -20.28 11.57
C ARG A 41 3.88 -18.82 11.79
N LEU A 42 2.60 -18.53 12.07
CA LEU A 42 2.15 -17.17 12.35
C LEU A 42 2.58 -16.72 13.74
N ILE A 43 3.37 -15.67 13.79
CA ILE A 43 3.70 -14.97 15.02
C ILE A 43 2.57 -13.98 15.31
N LEU A 44 1.86 -14.17 16.42
CA LEU A 44 0.78 -13.30 16.81
C LEU A 44 1.28 -11.86 16.98
N THR A 45 0.55 -10.92 16.40
CA THR A 45 0.81 -9.49 16.56
C THR A 45 -0.49 -8.79 16.95
N ASN A 46 -0.41 -7.98 18.01
CA ASN A 46 -1.55 -7.24 18.53
C ASN A 46 -1.61 -5.79 17.98
N ALA A 47 -0.66 -5.41 17.13
CA ALA A 47 -0.63 -4.07 16.57
C ALA A 47 -1.65 -3.97 15.42
N PRO A 48 -2.67 -3.11 15.54
CA PRO A 48 -3.59 -2.88 14.44
C PRO A 48 -2.86 -2.16 13.29
N PHE A 49 -3.14 -2.59 12.07
CA PHE A 49 -2.77 -1.86 10.87
C PHE A 49 -3.85 -0.78 10.61
N VAL A 50 -3.42 0.44 10.37
CA VAL A 50 -4.34 1.54 10.02
C VAL A 50 -4.19 1.84 8.53
N GLY A 51 -5.24 1.57 7.77
CA GLY A 51 -5.33 1.92 6.35
C GLY A 51 -5.54 3.42 6.13
N PHE A 52 -5.39 3.88 4.89
CA PHE A 52 -5.54 5.30 4.52
C PHE A 52 -6.92 5.90 4.87
N GLY A 53 -7.95 5.15 5.04
CA GLY A 53 -9.28 5.63 5.47
C GLY A 53 -9.50 5.64 6.98
N GLY A 54 -8.45 5.44 7.79
CA GLY A 54 -8.57 5.34 9.24
C GLY A 54 -9.13 3.99 9.73
N THR A 55 -9.47 3.09 8.82
CA THR A 55 -9.95 1.76 9.13
C THR A 55 -8.85 0.95 9.80
N ARG A 56 -9.13 0.42 10.97
CA ARG A 56 -8.22 -0.47 11.70
C ARG A 56 -8.44 -1.91 11.26
N VAL A 57 -7.40 -2.54 10.76
CA VAL A 57 -7.39 -3.95 10.41
C VAL A 57 -6.47 -4.67 11.38
N PHE A 58 -6.96 -5.76 11.98
CA PHE A 58 -6.17 -6.60 12.86
C PHE A 58 -5.62 -7.76 12.03
N PRO A 59 -4.28 -7.89 11.91
CA PRO A 59 -3.71 -9.03 11.22
C PRO A 59 -3.91 -10.32 12.05
N LEU A 60 -4.00 -11.45 11.36
CA LEU A 60 -3.99 -12.78 11.99
C LEU A 60 -2.65 -13.09 12.65
N GLY A 61 -1.59 -12.47 12.16
CA GLY A 61 -0.22 -12.61 12.63
C GLY A 61 0.76 -12.13 11.58
N ALA A 62 2.04 -12.32 11.85
CA ALA A 62 3.14 -12.08 10.93
C ALA A 62 3.80 -13.41 10.53
N VAL A 63 4.20 -13.54 9.27
CA VAL A 63 4.94 -14.71 8.78
C VAL A 63 6.17 -14.25 7.99
N THR A 64 7.30 -14.88 8.24
CA THR A 64 8.53 -14.66 7.46
C THR A 64 8.67 -15.75 6.42
N ILE A 65 8.77 -15.37 5.16
CA ILE A 65 8.78 -16.28 4.00
C ILE A 65 9.89 -15.87 3.05
N SER A 66 10.55 -16.84 2.45
CA SER A 66 11.60 -16.60 1.45
C SER A 66 10.98 -16.19 0.12
N VAL A 67 11.42 -15.04 -0.40
CA VAL A 67 10.96 -14.46 -1.65
C VAL A 67 12.11 -14.31 -2.62
N MET A 68 11.93 -14.85 -3.82
CA MET A 68 12.87 -14.74 -4.93
C MET A 68 12.31 -13.84 -6.02
N VAL A 69 13.15 -12.94 -6.53
CA VAL A 69 12.83 -12.04 -7.64
C VAL A 69 13.98 -11.93 -8.63
N GLY A 70 13.64 -11.64 -9.89
CA GLY A 70 14.56 -11.61 -11.02
C GLY A 70 14.75 -12.96 -11.67
N ASP A 71 15.52 -12.95 -12.76
CA ASP A 71 15.86 -14.15 -13.53
C ASP A 71 17.34 -14.47 -13.38
N TYR A 72 17.69 -15.76 -13.44
CA TYR A 72 19.07 -16.20 -13.39
C TYR A 72 19.91 -15.58 -14.51
N PRO A 73 21.13 -15.06 -14.24
CA PRO A 73 21.81 -15.01 -12.95
C PRO A 73 21.50 -13.77 -12.08
N GLN A 74 20.76 -12.80 -12.59
CA GLN A 74 20.43 -11.54 -11.89
C GLN A 74 19.20 -11.71 -10.99
N GLN A 75 19.22 -12.67 -10.10
CA GLN A 75 18.17 -12.92 -9.12
C GLN A 75 18.65 -12.66 -7.70
N ILE A 76 17.72 -12.33 -6.81
CA ILE A 76 17.96 -12.28 -5.36
C ILE A 76 16.89 -13.09 -4.63
N THR A 77 17.29 -13.71 -3.54
CA THR A 77 16.38 -14.39 -2.60
C THR A 77 16.56 -13.75 -1.23
N LYS A 78 15.48 -13.29 -0.62
CA LYS A 78 15.49 -12.71 0.72
C LYS A 78 14.26 -13.09 1.50
N ASP A 79 14.41 -13.15 2.80
CA ASP A 79 13.29 -13.34 3.70
C ASP A 79 12.51 -12.03 3.84
N VAL A 80 11.19 -12.14 3.70
CA VAL A 80 10.23 -11.04 3.80
C VAL A 80 9.23 -11.38 4.89
N THR A 81 9.02 -10.44 5.82
CA THR A 81 8.02 -10.58 6.87
C THR A 81 6.72 -9.92 6.44
N PHE A 82 5.70 -10.74 6.20
CA PHE A 82 4.36 -10.28 5.82
C PHE A 82 3.42 -10.25 7.03
N LEU A 83 2.61 -9.23 7.10
CA LEU A 83 1.39 -9.26 7.92
C LEU A 83 0.30 -10.02 7.17
N VAL A 84 -0.23 -11.08 7.78
CA VAL A 84 -1.33 -11.87 7.20
C VAL A 84 -2.64 -11.24 7.62
N VAL A 85 -3.44 -10.84 6.63
CA VAL A 85 -4.70 -10.12 6.84
C VAL A 85 -5.85 -10.95 6.31
N ASP A 86 -6.86 -11.20 7.16
CA ASP A 86 -8.08 -11.90 6.75
C ASP A 86 -9.02 -10.94 6.01
N TYR A 87 -8.67 -10.72 4.77
CA TYR A 87 -9.46 -9.91 3.86
C TYR A 87 -9.34 -10.49 2.46
N SER A 88 -10.47 -10.59 1.75
CA SER A 88 -10.47 -10.98 0.34
C SER A 88 -10.29 -9.74 -0.52
N PHE A 89 -9.18 -9.70 -1.25
CA PHE A 89 -8.88 -8.58 -2.14
C PHE A 89 -8.44 -9.10 -3.50
N THR A 90 -8.33 -8.21 -4.49
CA THR A 90 -7.94 -8.58 -5.86
C THR A 90 -6.46 -8.94 -5.98
N TYR A 91 -5.66 -8.55 -4.98
CA TYR A 91 -4.25 -8.91 -4.87
C TYR A 91 -4.04 -10.08 -3.91
N ASN A 92 -2.98 -10.83 -4.15
CA ASN A 92 -2.53 -11.90 -3.25
C ASN A 92 -1.60 -11.35 -2.16
N ALA A 93 -0.79 -10.34 -2.51
CA ALA A 93 0.11 -9.69 -1.58
C ALA A 93 0.39 -8.24 -1.98
N ILE A 94 0.90 -7.45 -1.03
CA ILE A 94 1.44 -6.12 -1.25
C ILE A 94 2.89 -6.11 -0.77
N LEU A 95 3.81 -5.72 -1.64
CA LEU A 95 5.19 -5.42 -1.29
C LEU A 95 5.32 -3.93 -0.98
N GLY A 96 5.60 -3.62 0.26
CA GLY A 96 5.76 -2.27 0.78
C GLY A 96 7.21 -1.81 0.83
N ARG A 97 7.43 -0.70 1.51
CA ARG A 97 8.76 -0.11 1.71
C ARG A 97 9.77 -1.04 2.41
N PRO A 98 9.39 -1.88 3.41
CA PRO A 98 10.37 -2.74 4.07
C PRO A 98 11.08 -3.65 3.07
N THR A 99 10.32 -4.35 2.23
CA THR A 99 10.88 -5.21 1.19
C THR A 99 11.64 -4.43 0.14
N LEU A 100 11.08 -3.33 -0.38
CA LEU A 100 11.75 -2.52 -1.41
C LEU A 100 13.09 -1.96 -0.91
N ASN A 101 13.16 -1.49 0.33
CA ASN A 101 14.39 -1.01 0.95
C ASN A 101 15.40 -2.15 1.18
N SER A 102 14.94 -3.31 1.66
CA SER A 102 15.79 -4.49 1.84
C SER A 102 16.44 -4.94 0.53
N TRP A 103 15.71 -4.85 -0.58
CA TRP A 103 16.20 -5.18 -1.92
C TRP A 103 17.01 -4.04 -2.55
N LYS A 104 17.07 -2.85 -1.91
CA LYS A 104 17.61 -1.62 -2.50
C LYS A 104 16.98 -1.34 -3.86
N ALA A 105 15.68 -1.61 -3.96
CA ALA A 105 14.94 -1.60 -5.22
C ALA A 105 14.53 -0.19 -5.63
N VAL A 106 14.62 0.10 -6.91
CA VAL A 106 14.09 1.30 -7.54
C VAL A 106 12.87 0.93 -8.37
N THR A 107 11.74 1.59 -8.09
CA THR A 107 10.49 1.38 -8.82
C THR A 107 10.31 2.48 -9.87
N SER A 108 9.91 2.10 -11.08
CA SER A 108 9.57 3.04 -12.14
C SER A 108 8.13 2.79 -12.63
N THR A 109 7.27 3.77 -12.41
CA THR A 109 5.90 3.75 -12.93
C THR A 109 5.85 4.00 -14.43
N TYR A 110 6.82 4.73 -14.97
CA TYR A 110 6.95 4.97 -16.40
C TYR A 110 7.38 3.71 -17.16
N HIS A 111 8.45 3.06 -16.68
CA HIS A 111 8.97 1.84 -17.31
C HIS A 111 8.22 0.57 -16.88
N LEU A 112 7.31 0.67 -15.93
CA LEU A 112 6.51 -0.44 -15.37
C LEU A 112 7.39 -1.60 -14.88
N MET A 113 8.47 -1.28 -14.17
CA MET A 113 9.43 -2.25 -13.67
C MET A 113 10.05 -1.84 -12.33
N ILE A 114 10.65 -2.83 -11.68
CA ILE A 114 11.51 -2.66 -10.51
C ILE A 114 12.92 -3.08 -10.93
N LYS A 115 13.94 -2.34 -10.50
CA LYS A 115 15.34 -2.73 -10.62
C LYS A 115 15.98 -2.85 -9.24
N PHE A 116 16.85 -3.81 -9.07
CA PHE A 116 17.55 -4.07 -7.81
C PHE A 116 18.96 -4.61 -8.07
N PRO A 117 19.94 -4.31 -7.20
CA PRO A 117 21.28 -4.83 -7.31
C PRO A 117 21.34 -6.32 -6.98
N THR A 118 22.15 -7.05 -7.72
CA THR A 118 22.48 -8.45 -7.48
C THR A 118 23.99 -8.63 -7.56
N ASP A 119 24.52 -9.78 -7.16
CA ASP A 119 25.96 -10.08 -7.29
C ASP A 119 26.41 -10.17 -8.75
N TYR A 120 25.49 -10.36 -9.68
CA TYR A 120 25.75 -10.48 -11.12
C TYR A 120 25.27 -9.25 -11.94
N GLY A 121 25.08 -8.11 -11.28
CA GLY A 121 24.65 -6.88 -11.91
C GLY A 121 23.27 -6.42 -11.43
N VAL A 122 22.48 -5.84 -12.32
CA VAL A 122 21.17 -5.29 -11.99
C VAL A 122 20.09 -6.26 -12.46
N GLY A 123 19.35 -6.80 -11.49
CA GLY A 123 18.13 -7.57 -11.75
C GLY A 123 16.95 -6.67 -12.03
N GLU A 124 15.98 -7.18 -12.76
CA GLU A 124 14.74 -6.47 -13.03
C GLU A 124 13.51 -7.36 -12.87
N LEU A 125 12.41 -6.75 -12.47
CA LEU A 125 11.11 -7.39 -12.37
C LEU A 125 10.08 -6.52 -13.10
N ARG A 126 9.45 -7.07 -14.12
CA ARG A 126 8.53 -6.35 -14.99
C ARG A 126 7.08 -6.54 -14.57
N LYS A 127 6.27 -5.53 -14.85
CA LYS A 127 4.82 -5.58 -14.66
C LYS A 127 4.22 -6.75 -15.42
N ASN A 128 3.36 -7.50 -14.75
CA ASN A 128 2.43 -8.42 -15.38
C ASN A 128 1.18 -7.65 -15.81
N GLN A 129 1.09 -7.33 -17.11
CA GLN A 129 0.00 -6.49 -17.64
C GLN A 129 -1.36 -7.18 -17.56
N VAL A 130 -1.40 -8.50 -17.78
CA VAL A 130 -2.65 -9.28 -17.71
C VAL A 130 -3.18 -9.27 -16.29
N ALA A 131 -2.36 -9.68 -15.32
CA ALA A 131 -2.74 -9.67 -13.91
C ALA A 131 -3.12 -8.26 -13.41
N ALA A 132 -2.42 -7.21 -13.87
CA ALA A 132 -2.73 -5.84 -13.50
C ALA A 132 -4.09 -5.38 -14.02
N ARG A 133 -4.46 -5.79 -15.25
CA ARG A 133 -5.76 -5.48 -15.84
C ARG A 133 -6.89 -6.24 -15.15
N GLU A 134 -6.68 -7.52 -14.87
CA GLU A 134 -7.65 -8.34 -14.13
C GLU A 134 -7.92 -7.77 -12.73
N CYS A 135 -6.87 -7.41 -11.99
CA CYS A 135 -7.02 -6.77 -10.69
C CYS A 135 -7.76 -5.44 -10.78
N TYR A 136 -7.49 -4.64 -11.82
CA TYR A 136 -8.17 -3.36 -12.00
C TYR A 136 -9.67 -3.55 -12.28
N VAL A 137 -10.04 -4.46 -13.17
CA VAL A 137 -11.44 -4.78 -13.47
C VAL A 137 -12.16 -5.29 -12.23
N ALA A 138 -11.55 -6.25 -11.51
CA ALA A 138 -12.14 -6.78 -10.29
C ALA A 138 -12.30 -5.72 -9.19
N MET A 139 -11.40 -4.73 -9.10
CA MET A 139 -11.58 -3.59 -8.19
C MET A 139 -12.76 -2.72 -8.57
N MET A 140 -12.95 -2.44 -9.87
CA MET A 140 -14.09 -1.66 -10.35
C MET A 140 -15.42 -2.34 -10.02
N GLU A 141 -15.49 -3.67 -10.19
CA GLU A 141 -16.67 -4.45 -9.82
C GLU A 141 -16.95 -4.45 -8.30
N MET A 142 -15.91 -4.38 -7.47
CA MET A 142 -16.05 -4.24 -6.02
C MET A 142 -16.51 -2.84 -5.62
N ASP A 143 -16.02 -1.80 -6.29
CA ASP A 143 -16.40 -0.40 -6.04
C ASP A 143 -17.87 -0.13 -6.38
N ASP A 144 -18.44 -0.77 -7.40
CA ASP A 144 -19.86 -0.62 -7.73
C ASP A 144 -20.79 -1.04 -6.56
N HIS A 145 -20.32 -1.92 -5.68
CA HIS A 145 -21.02 -2.24 -4.43
C HIS A 145 -20.80 -1.21 -3.30
N LEU A 146 -19.73 -0.41 -3.36
CA LEU A 146 -19.41 0.61 -2.36
C LEU A 146 -20.02 1.98 -2.70
N TYR A 147 -20.29 2.26 -3.98
CA TYR A 147 -20.96 3.51 -4.40
C TYR A 147 -22.44 3.60 -4.00
N ALA A 148 -23.04 2.51 -3.51
CA ALA A 148 -24.40 2.51 -2.96
C ALA A 148 -24.46 2.99 -1.49
N MET A 149 -23.33 3.31 -0.86
CA MET A 149 -23.30 3.89 0.48
C MET A 149 -23.31 5.42 0.36
N ASN A 150 -24.33 6.00 0.94
CA ASN A 150 -24.72 7.39 0.95
C ASN A 150 -23.52 8.36 1.03
N ILE A 151 -23.36 9.20 0.02
CA ILE A 151 -22.32 10.25 -0.08
C ILE A 151 -22.44 11.29 1.08
N GLU A 152 -23.58 11.34 1.75
CA GLU A 152 -23.85 12.31 2.82
C GLU A 152 -23.08 12.06 4.13
N GLU A 153 -22.58 10.86 4.38
CA GLU A 153 -21.87 10.56 5.64
C GLU A 153 -20.35 10.71 5.59
N HIS A 154 -19.76 10.92 4.42
CA HIS A 154 -18.28 10.97 4.28
C HIS A 154 -17.67 12.38 4.26
N TRP A 155 -18.48 13.41 4.23
CA TRP A 155 -18.07 14.81 4.39
C TRP A 155 -18.24 15.31 5.83
N MET A 156 -17.84 14.54 6.81
CA MET A 156 -17.42 15.14 8.06
C MET A 156 -16.07 15.80 7.80
N ALA A 157 -16.12 16.98 7.18
CA ALA A 157 -15.02 17.92 7.25
C ALA A 157 -14.58 17.95 8.71
N THR A 158 -13.34 17.60 8.98
CA THR A 158 -12.76 17.72 10.30
C THR A 158 -13.08 19.11 10.81
N LYS A 159 -13.99 19.21 11.79
CA LYS A 159 -14.34 20.50 12.36
C LYS A 159 -13.04 21.13 12.87
N PRO A 160 -12.77 22.39 12.55
CA PRO A 160 -11.60 23.06 13.08
C PRO A 160 -11.57 22.90 14.60
N VAL A 161 -10.41 22.56 15.16
CA VAL A 161 -10.22 22.36 16.61
C VAL A 161 -10.36 23.70 17.35
N GLU A 162 -10.24 24.80 16.62
CA GLU A 162 -10.31 26.15 17.12
C GLU A 162 -11.29 27.03 16.32
N LYS A 163 -11.66 28.15 16.92
CA LYS A 163 -12.50 29.14 16.24
C LYS A 163 -11.71 29.78 15.10
N LEU A 164 -12.35 29.84 13.93
CA LEU A 164 -11.76 30.47 12.75
C LEU A 164 -12.19 31.93 12.69
N GLU A 165 -11.25 32.82 12.37
CA GLU A 165 -11.51 34.23 12.04
C GLU A 165 -11.26 34.45 10.54
N GLU A 166 -12.09 35.31 9.96
CA GLU A 166 -12.00 35.69 8.56
C GLU A 166 -11.05 36.90 8.45
N ILE A 167 -10.01 36.74 7.65
CA ILE A 167 -9.05 37.81 7.35
C ILE A 167 -9.02 38.14 5.86
N LEU A 168 -8.76 39.39 5.52
CA LEU A 168 -8.52 39.82 4.16
C LEU A 168 -7.15 39.33 3.67
N LEU A 169 -7.10 38.81 2.45
CA LEU A 169 -5.85 38.35 1.82
C LEU A 169 -5.05 39.50 1.20
N ASP A 170 -5.73 40.58 0.81
CA ASP A 170 -5.12 41.75 0.18
C ASP A 170 -5.95 43.00 0.53
N ASP A 171 -5.29 44.02 1.07
CA ASP A 171 -5.91 45.29 1.44
C ASP A 171 -6.55 46.03 0.25
N CYS A 172 -6.15 45.71 -0.97
CA CYS A 172 -6.66 46.28 -2.22
C CYS A 172 -7.83 45.49 -2.82
N LYS A 173 -8.16 44.32 -2.30
CA LYS A 173 -9.21 43.43 -2.81
C LYS A 173 -10.11 42.96 -1.67
N LEU A 174 -11.09 43.76 -1.33
CA LEU A 174 -12.03 43.56 -0.23
C LEU A 174 -12.94 42.32 -0.35
N ASP A 175 -12.94 41.67 -1.49
CA ASP A 175 -13.75 40.49 -1.81
C ASP A 175 -12.98 39.17 -1.65
N GLN A 176 -11.67 39.21 -1.34
CA GLN A 176 -10.86 38.00 -1.12
C GLN A 176 -10.54 37.84 0.37
N THR A 177 -11.27 36.94 1.01
CA THR A 177 -11.06 36.58 2.42
C THR A 177 -10.60 35.11 2.56
N THR A 178 -9.90 34.79 3.64
CA THR A 178 -9.60 33.43 4.07
C THR A 178 -9.90 33.26 5.56
N LYS A 179 -9.98 32.01 6.02
CA LYS A 179 -10.22 31.69 7.44
C LYS A 179 -8.97 31.15 8.07
N ILE A 180 -8.53 31.76 9.16
CA ILE A 180 -7.39 31.30 9.98
C ILE A 180 -7.84 30.93 11.38
N GLY A 181 -7.12 30.04 12.04
CA GLY A 181 -7.35 29.71 13.44
C GLY A 181 -6.95 30.83 14.38
N THR A 182 -7.74 31.05 15.42
CA THR A 182 -7.50 32.11 16.42
C THR A 182 -6.26 31.87 17.29
N LEU A 183 -5.73 30.64 17.30
CA LEU A 183 -4.47 30.28 18.01
C LEU A 183 -3.24 30.40 17.11
N ALA A 184 -3.38 30.74 15.83
CA ALA A 184 -2.25 31.04 14.96
C ALA A 184 -1.47 32.26 15.52
N ASN A 185 -0.17 32.08 15.69
CA ASN A 185 0.74 32.96 16.38
C ASN A 185 0.62 34.42 15.89
N PRO A 186 0.44 35.43 16.76
CA PRO A 186 0.27 36.83 16.38
C PRO A 186 1.52 37.50 15.76
N ALA A 187 2.57 36.76 15.44
CA ALA A 187 3.80 37.27 14.80
C ALA A 187 3.73 37.36 13.25
N VAL A 188 2.55 37.19 12.65
CA VAL A 188 2.30 37.31 11.20
C VAL A 188 1.24 38.40 10.94
N HIS A 189 1.47 39.55 11.59
CA HIS A 189 0.78 40.81 11.24
C HIS A 189 1.77 41.81 10.65
#